data_28c9811b400a75c9cecd013a7e10d3b5
#
_entry.id   28c9811b400a75c9cecd013a7e10d3b5
#
_cell.length_a   1.000
_cell.length_b   1.000
_cell.length_c   1.000
_cell.angle_alpha   90.00
_cell.angle_beta   90.00
_cell.angle_gamma   90.00
#
_symmetry.space_group_name_H-M   'P 1'
#
loop_
_entity.id
_entity.type
_entity.pdbx_description
1 polymer ?
#
loop_
_entity_poly.entity_id
_entity_poly.type
_entity_poly.pdbx_seq_one_letter_code
_entity_poly.pdbx_strand_id
1 'polypeptide(L)'
;MKEEFTIAWRNLWRNRRRTLITAASVFFAVFFAVIMRSIQLGSYDRMINNLIESFTGHLQVQHVDYHDDPLIDNSFVRNDSLIAAISSIDRVVSVTPHLESFALASSGIQTKGVAVIAIDSLKEKGVSDPEARLVRFRITDDVIQRMEESEQIPGTIMDKVRAAAGRSWTSEESLRLEFGLDDSEDAEILNTILGFTRFSNSFLSPGDEGVLVSDRL
;
A
#
# COMPACT_ATOMS: atom_id res chain seq x y z
N MET A 1 -32.46 -24.27 44.60
CA MET A 1 -31.80 -23.39 43.59
C MET A 1 -31.54 -21.95 44.04
N LYS A 2 -32.54 -21.20 44.61
CA LYS A 2 -32.27 -19.81 45.06
C LYS A 2 -31.31 -19.74 46.27
N GLU A 3 -31.45 -20.64 47.22
CA GLU A 3 -30.61 -20.68 48.43
C GLU A 3 -29.16 -21.05 48.11
N GLU A 4 -28.94 -22.03 47.23
CA GLU A 4 -27.62 -22.47 46.79
C GLU A 4 -26.86 -21.34 46.07
N PHE A 5 -27.56 -20.60 45.22
CA PHE A 5 -27.00 -19.46 44.53
C PHE A 5 -26.60 -18.31 45.51
N THR A 6 -27.44 -18.08 46.53
CA THR A 6 -27.16 -17.07 47.55
C THR A 6 -25.95 -17.45 48.41
N ILE A 7 -25.81 -18.75 48.75
CA ILE A 7 -24.66 -19.26 49.52
C ILE A 7 -23.37 -19.13 48.65
N ALA A 8 -23.45 -19.54 47.38
CA ALA A 8 -22.32 -19.43 46.44
C ALA A 8 -21.86 -17.96 46.27
N TRP A 9 -22.82 -17.05 46.06
CA TRP A 9 -22.56 -15.63 45.95
C TRP A 9 -21.86 -15.06 47.17
N ARG A 10 -22.37 -15.38 48.34
CA ARG A 10 -21.81 -14.92 49.63
C ARG A 10 -20.43 -15.52 49.89
N ASN A 11 -20.15 -16.70 49.39
CA ASN A 11 -18.86 -17.35 49.50
C ASN A 11 -17.80 -16.71 48.60
N LEU A 12 -18.19 -16.28 47.34
CA LEU A 12 -17.35 -15.49 46.44
C LEU A 12 -16.90 -14.17 47.06
N TRP A 13 -17.82 -13.49 47.75
CA TRP A 13 -17.52 -12.20 48.37
C TRP A 13 -16.79 -12.27 49.71
N ARG A 14 -16.75 -13.45 50.33
CA ARG A 14 -15.98 -13.67 51.56
C ARG A 14 -14.48 -13.54 51.35
N ASN A 15 -13.99 -13.90 50.15
CA ASN A 15 -12.58 -13.79 49.81
C ASN A 15 -12.38 -12.92 48.53
N ARG A 16 -12.81 -11.66 48.60
CA ARG A 16 -12.86 -10.73 47.50
C ARG A 16 -11.54 -10.61 46.73
N ARG A 17 -10.41 -10.57 47.44
CA ARG A 17 -9.08 -10.42 46.82
C ARG A 17 -8.78 -11.58 45.86
N ARG A 18 -9.02 -12.81 46.30
CA ARG A 18 -8.77 -14.00 45.46
C ARG A 18 -9.71 -14.05 44.26
N THR A 19 -11.02 -13.79 44.53
CA THR A 19 -12.03 -13.77 43.45
C THR A 19 -11.76 -12.71 42.42
N LEU A 20 -11.38 -11.49 42.83
CA LEU A 20 -11.03 -10.40 41.90
C LEU A 20 -9.78 -10.72 41.08
N ILE A 21 -8.73 -11.31 41.69
CA ILE A 21 -7.52 -11.69 40.94
C ILE A 21 -7.87 -12.74 39.87
N THR A 22 -8.65 -13.77 40.24
CA THR A 22 -9.03 -14.80 39.28
C THR A 22 -9.95 -14.25 38.18
N ALA A 23 -10.93 -13.43 38.53
CA ALA A 23 -11.82 -12.78 37.55
C ALA A 23 -11.04 -11.85 36.63
N ALA A 24 -10.13 -11.05 37.16
CA ALA A 24 -9.26 -10.16 36.38
C ALA A 24 -8.35 -10.96 35.43
N SER A 25 -7.79 -12.07 35.87
CA SER A 25 -6.95 -12.93 35.03
C SER A 25 -7.73 -13.46 33.82
N VAL A 26 -8.95 -13.97 34.04
CA VAL A 26 -9.83 -14.47 32.97
C VAL A 26 -10.23 -13.32 32.04
N PHE A 27 -10.62 -12.18 32.62
CA PHE A 27 -10.99 -10.99 31.85
C PHE A 27 -9.86 -10.56 30.91
N PHE A 28 -8.66 -10.38 31.45
CA PHE A 28 -7.51 -9.94 30.64
C PHE A 28 -7.11 -10.99 29.60
N ALA A 29 -7.20 -12.29 29.92
CA ALA A 29 -6.92 -13.34 28.95
C ALA A 29 -7.88 -13.27 27.75
N VAL A 30 -9.17 -13.14 27.98
CA VAL A 30 -10.17 -13.00 26.91
C VAL A 30 -10.00 -11.67 26.17
N PHE A 31 -9.79 -10.59 26.89
CA PHE A 31 -9.60 -9.26 26.31
C PHE A 31 -8.42 -9.22 25.34
N PHE A 32 -7.25 -9.71 25.76
CA PHE A 32 -6.08 -9.77 24.90
C PHE A 32 -6.25 -10.76 23.73
N ALA A 33 -6.95 -11.88 23.94
CA ALA A 33 -7.24 -12.82 22.86
C ALA A 33 -8.10 -12.16 21.76
N VAL A 34 -9.13 -11.40 22.13
CA VAL A 34 -9.99 -10.67 21.19
C VAL A 34 -9.21 -9.59 20.46
N ILE A 35 -8.41 -8.79 21.17
CA ILE A 35 -7.57 -7.75 20.54
C ILE A 35 -6.59 -8.38 19.54
N MET A 36 -5.88 -9.42 19.96
CA MET A 36 -4.91 -10.08 19.09
C MET A 36 -5.59 -10.66 17.84
N ARG A 37 -6.76 -11.26 17.99
CA ARG A 37 -7.53 -11.77 16.87
C ARG A 37 -7.98 -10.67 15.92
N SER A 38 -8.41 -9.53 16.45
CA SER A 38 -8.85 -8.40 15.63
C SER A 38 -7.68 -7.80 14.83
N ILE A 39 -6.52 -7.64 15.46
CA ILE A 39 -5.30 -7.17 14.77
C ILE A 39 -4.89 -8.16 13.67
N GLN A 40 -4.92 -9.45 13.97
CA GLN A 40 -4.55 -10.50 13.02
C GLN A 40 -5.47 -10.49 11.79
N LEU A 41 -6.79 -10.44 11.99
CA LEU A 41 -7.76 -10.39 10.88
C LEU A 41 -7.55 -9.12 10.04
N GLY A 42 -7.45 -7.96 10.67
CA GLY A 42 -7.21 -6.71 9.95
C GLY A 42 -5.89 -6.67 9.18
N SER A 43 -4.85 -7.33 9.69
CA SER A 43 -3.58 -7.46 8.99
C SER A 43 -3.67 -8.40 7.78
N TYR A 44 -4.38 -9.51 7.89
CA TYR A 44 -4.62 -10.42 6.77
C TYR A 44 -5.45 -9.75 5.66
N ASP A 45 -6.54 -9.06 6.02
CA ASP A 45 -7.37 -8.36 5.04
C ASP A 45 -6.57 -7.32 4.26
N ARG A 46 -5.75 -6.54 4.96
CA ARG A 46 -4.85 -5.57 4.31
C ARG A 46 -3.81 -6.22 3.41
N MET A 47 -3.22 -7.32 3.86
CA MET A 47 -2.21 -8.05 3.06
C MET A 47 -2.84 -8.61 1.78
N ILE A 48 -4.02 -9.22 1.87
CA ILE A 48 -4.74 -9.77 0.73
C ILE A 48 -5.14 -8.66 -0.25
N ASN A 49 -5.74 -7.58 0.25
CA ASN A 49 -6.13 -6.44 -0.58
C ASN A 49 -4.91 -5.80 -1.28
N ASN A 50 -3.81 -5.61 -0.56
CA ASN A 50 -2.60 -5.08 -1.16
C ASN A 50 -2.03 -5.97 -2.27
N LEU A 51 -2.11 -7.30 -2.15
CA LEU A 51 -1.67 -8.22 -3.19
C LEU A 51 -2.60 -8.15 -4.42
N ILE A 52 -3.90 -8.19 -4.19
CA ILE A 52 -4.91 -8.14 -5.26
C ILE A 52 -4.84 -6.81 -6.01
N GLU A 53 -4.79 -5.70 -5.29
CA GLU A 53 -4.72 -4.36 -5.86
C GLU A 53 -3.34 -4.05 -6.48
N SER A 54 -2.31 -4.88 -6.24
CA SER A 54 -0.98 -4.56 -6.75
C SER A 54 -0.86 -4.75 -8.26
N PHE A 55 -1.36 -5.86 -8.83
CA PHE A 55 -1.30 -6.14 -10.29
C PHE A 55 -2.15 -7.35 -10.70
N THR A 56 -2.47 -8.26 -9.78
CA THR A 56 -3.03 -9.56 -10.15
C THR A 56 -4.54 -9.54 -10.33
N GLY A 57 -5.23 -8.57 -9.69
CA GLY A 57 -6.69 -8.64 -9.55
C GLY A 57 -7.14 -9.86 -8.75
N HIS A 58 -8.44 -10.08 -8.68
CA HIS A 58 -9.03 -11.22 -7.97
C HIS A 58 -8.99 -12.52 -8.78
N LEU A 59 -9.05 -12.39 -10.09
CA LEU A 59 -9.04 -13.51 -11.03
C LEU A 59 -8.28 -13.11 -12.30
N GLN A 60 -7.54 -14.05 -12.85
CA GLN A 60 -6.85 -13.90 -14.14
C GLN A 60 -7.36 -14.93 -15.12
N VAL A 61 -7.59 -14.51 -16.35
CA VAL A 61 -7.87 -15.39 -17.48
C VAL A 61 -6.66 -15.34 -18.40
N GLN A 62 -5.98 -16.48 -18.55
CA GLN A 62 -4.74 -16.60 -19.33
C GLN A 62 -4.78 -17.79 -20.26
N HIS A 63 -3.87 -17.83 -21.23
CA HIS A 63 -3.69 -19.00 -22.10
C HIS A 63 -3.27 -20.20 -21.25
N VAL A 64 -3.70 -21.41 -21.64
CA VAL A 64 -3.45 -22.63 -20.88
C VAL A 64 -1.97 -22.91 -20.67
N ASP A 65 -1.14 -22.61 -21.64
CA ASP A 65 0.30 -22.85 -21.58
C ASP A 65 1.09 -21.72 -20.90
N TYR A 66 0.44 -20.56 -20.65
CA TYR A 66 1.09 -19.39 -20.04
C TYR A 66 1.52 -19.65 -18.59
N HIS A 67 0.80 -20.51 -17.88
CA HIS A 67 1.13 -20.82 -16.49
C HIS A 67 2.48 -21.54 -16.35
N ASP A 68 2.78 -22.45 -17.25
CA ASP A 68 4.01 -23.25 -17.23
C ASP A 68 5.18 -22.53 -17.93
N ASP A 69 4.89 -21.71 -18.93
CA ASP A 69 5.87 -20.97 -19.71
C ASP A 69 5.36 -19.54 -20.00
N PRO A 70 5.64 -18.57 -19.10
CA PRO A 70 5.11 -17.20 -19.18
C PRO A 70 5.82 -16.36 -20.24
N LEU A 71 5.77 -16.81 -21.49
CA LEU A 71 6.28 -16.09 -22.66
C LEU A 71 5.16 -15.37 -23.40
N ILE A 72 5.54 -14.30 -24.09
CA ILE A 72 4.63 -13.49 -24.90
C ILE A 72 3.93 -14.32 -25.99
N ASP A 73 4.60 -15.35 -26.51
CA ASP A 73 4.06 -16.25 -27.53
C ASP A 73 2.90 -17.11 -26.99
N ASN A 74 2.85 -17.33 -25.68
CA ASN A 74 1.75 -18.01 -24.99
C ASN A 74 0.63 -17.05 -24.56
N SER A 75 0.56 -15.87 -25.16
CA SER A 75 -0.55 -14.94 -24.98
C SER A 75 -1.70 -15.26 -25.95
N PHE A 76 -2.86 -14.71 -25.69
CA PHE A 76 -3.98 -14.77 -26.64
C PHE A 76 -4.36 -13.37 -27.12
N VAL A 77 -4.91 -13.32 -28.33
CA VAL A 77 -5.32 -12.06 -28.93
C VAL A 77 -6.50 -11.46 -28.15
N ARG A 78 -6.38 -10.20 -27.77
CA ARG A 78 -7.46 -9.46 -27.15
C ARG A 78 -8.73 -9.53 -28.01
N ASN A 79 -9.81 -9.99 -27.41
CA ASN A 79 -11.11 -10.09 -28.06
C ASN A 79 -12.14 -9.31 -27.23
N ASP A 80 -12.75 -8.28 -27.84
CA ASP A 80 -13.74 -7.45 -27.15
C ASP A 80 -15.01 -8.25 -26.79
N SER A 81 -15.34 -9.33 -27.53
CA SER A 81 -16.45 -10.19 -27.15
C SER A 81 -16.16 -11.00 -25.89
N LEU A 82 -14.92 -11.42 -25.66
CA LEU A 82 -14.49 -12.08 -24.42
C LEU A 82 -14.57 -11.11 -23.23
N ILE A 83 -14.07 -9.89 -23.40
CA ILE A 83 -14.15 -8.85 -22.37
C ILE A 83 -15.59 -8.55 -22.02
N ALA A 84 -16.49 -8.42 -23.02
CA ALA A 84 -17.91 -8.20 -22.79
C ALA A 84 -18.57 -9.38 -22.07
N ALA A 85 -18.23 -10.60 -22.45
CA ALA A 85 -18.74 -11.82 -21.79
C ALA A 85 -18.33 -11.89 -20.31
N ILE A 86 -17.06 -11.62 -20.00
CA ILE A 86 -16.58 -11.61 -18.63
C ILE A 86 -17.23 -10.46 -17.83
N SER A 87 -17.33 -9.27 -18.41
CA SER A 87 -17.96 -8.10 -17.76
C SER A 87 -19.46 -8.29 -17.50
N SER A 88 -20.12 -9.21 -18.21
CA SER A 88 -21.54 -9.53 -18.00
C SER A 88 -21.80 -10.47 -16.83
N ILE A 89 -20.76 -11.07 -16.25
CA ILE A 89 -20.88 -11.98 -15.11
C ILE A 89 -21.22 -11.18 -13.85
N ASP A 90 -22.21 -11.66 -13.11
CA ASP A 90 -22.59 -11.04 -11.84
C ASP A 90 -21.37 -10.95 -10.88
N ARG A 91 -21.22 -9.79 -10.22
CA ARG A 91 -20.12 -9.44 -9.30
C ARG A 91 -18.77 -9.14 -9.97
N VAL A 92 -18.64 -9.15 -11.28
CA VAL A 92 -17.46 -8.59 -11.95
C VAL A 92 -17.60 -7.08 -12.00
N VAL A 93 -16.69 -6.38 -11.32
CA VAL A 93 -16.71 -4.91 -11.20
C VAL A 93 -15.91 -4.28 -12.34
N SER A 94 -14.75 -4.82 -12.66
CA SER A 94 -13.85 -4.30 -13.69
C SER A 94 -13.07 -5.43 -14.36
N VAL A 95 -12.76 -5.24 -15.64
CA VAL A 95 -11.93 -6.16 -16.45
C VAL A 95 -10.93 -5.33 -17.21
N THR A 96 -9.64 -5.67 -17.08
CA THR A 96 -8.56 -5.01 -17.80
C THR A 96 -7.66 -6.04 -18.48
N PRO A 97 -7.23 -5.81 -19.73
CA PRO A 97 -6.26 -6.65 -20.39
C PRO A 97 -4.84 -6.25 -19.96
N HIS A 98 -4.01 -7.25 -19.65
CA HIS A 98 -2.58 -7.09 -19.45
C HIS A 98 -1.80 -7.86 -20.52
N LEU A 99 -0.64 -7.37 -20.89
CA LEU A 99 0.36 -8.12 -21.62
C LEU A 99 1.66 -8.08 -20.81
N GLU A 100 2.11 -9.24 -20.38
CA GLU A 100 3.30 -9.38 -19.56
C GLU A 100 4.44 -10.01 -20.38
N SER A 101 5.64 -9.53 -20.14
CA SER A 101 6.85 -10.04 -20.76
C SER A 101 8.06 -9.74 -19.90
N PHE A 102 9.18 -10.35 -20.22
CA PHE A 102 10.46 -10.10 -19.56
C PHE A 102 11.42 -9.45 -20.54
N ALA A 103 12.17 -8.49 -20.05
CA ALA A 103 13.19 -7.78 -20.82
C ALA A 103 14.47 -7.61 -20.00
N LEU A 104 15.54 -7.25 -20.67
CA LEU A 104 16.80 -6.85 -20.03
C LEU A 104 16.93 -5.33 -20.12
N ALA A 105 16.87 -4.67 -18.97
CA ALA A 105 17.18 -3.25 -18.87
C ALA A 105 18.69 -3.08 -18.66
N SER A 106 19.34 -2.30 -19.54
CA SER A 106 20.77 -2.03 -19.45
C SER A 106 21.04 -0.54 -19.32
N SER A 107 21.92 -0.19 -18.38
CA SER A 107 22.45 1.16 -18.21
C SER A 107 23.98 1.10 -18.20
N GLY A 108 24.59 1.20 -19.36
CA GLY A 108 26.04 1.11 -19.53
C GLY A 108 26.61 -0.23 -19.09
N ILE A 109 27.16 -0.28 -17.88
CA ILE A 109 27.87 -1.46 -17.35
C ILE A 109 26.98 -2.41 -16.54
N GLN A 110 25.74 -2.02 -16.25
CA GLN A 110 24.80 -2.84 -15.45
C GLN A 110 23.63 -3.31 -16.33
N THR A 111 23.29 -4.58 -16.21
CA THR A 111 22.13 -5.18 -16.87
C THR A 111 21.31 -5.93 -15.82
N LYS A 112 19.99 -5.68 -15.80
CA LYS A 112 19.05 -6.35 -14.92
C LYS A 112 17.87 -6.92 -15.72
N GLY A 113 17.40 -8.12 -15.34
CA GLY A 113 16.13 -8.64 -15.82
C GLY A 113 14.97 -7.86 -15.18
N VAL A 114 14.03 -7.44 -16.02
CA VAL A 114 12.85 -6.70 -15.61
C VAL A 114 11.59 -7.33 -16.19
N ALA A 115 10.50 -7.34 -15.40
CA ALA A 115 9.19 -7.65 -15.93
C ALA A 115 8.60 -6.38 -16.57
N VAL A 116 8.05 -6.53 -17.76
CA VAL A 116 7.38 -5.46 -18.50
C VAL A 116 5.90 -5.81 -18.57
N ILE A 117 5.07 -4.92 -18.04
CA ILE A 117 3.61 -5.09 -18.02
C ILE A 117 2.99 -3.94 -18.82
N ALA A 118 2.36 -4.28 -19.94
CA ALA A 118 1.59 -3.34 -20.72
C ALA A 118 0.15 -3.34 -20.24
N ILE A 119 -0.37 -2.16 -19.93
CA ILE A 119 -1.69 -1.92 -19.36
C ILE A 119 -2.51 -0.93 -20.18
N ASP A 120 -3.82 -1.01 -20.07
CA ASP A 120 -4.73 0.04 -20.53
C ASP A 120 -4.89 1.06 -19.38
N SER A 121 -4.23 2.22 -19.49
CA SER A 121 -4.13 3.21 -18.43
C SER A 121 -5.48 3.69 -17.87
N LEU A 122 -6.54 3.68 -18.69
CA LEU A 122 -7.86 4.10 -18.26
C LEU A 122 -8.62 2.99 -17.51
N LYS A 123 -8.48 1.74 -17.97
CA LYS A 123 -9.20 0.60 -17.39
C LYS A 123 -8.48 0.09 -16.13
N GLU A 124 -7.17 0.24 -16.07
CA GLU A 124 -6.35 -0.22 -14.96
C GLU A 124 -6.71 0.45 -13.65
N LYS A 125 -7.15 1.69 -13.69
CA LYS A 125 -7.62 2.44 -12.51
C LYS A 125 -8.74 1.74 -11.73
N GLY A 126 -9.55 0.91 -12.42
CA GLY A 126 -10.63 0.13 -11.78
C GLY A 126 -10.18 -1.20 -11.17
N VAL A 127 -8.92 -1.62 -11.37
CA VAL A 127 -8.38 -2.90 -10.89
C VAL A 127 -7.23 -2.71 -9.91
N SER A 128 -6.14 -2.04 -10.30
CA SER A 128 -4.93 -1.92 -9.49
C SER A 128 -4.56 -0.49 -9.13
N ASP A 129 -5.17 0.50 -9.76
CA ASP A 129 -4.90 1.94 -9.61
C ASP A 129 -3.40 2.28 -9.44
N PRO A 130 -2.56 1.99 -10.44
CA PRO A 130 -1.12 2.25 -10.34
C PRO A 130 -0.81 3.75 -10.26
N GLU A 131 -1.72 4.64 -10.69
CA GLU A 131 -1.59 6.08 -10.54
C GLU A 131 -1.51 6.50 -9.07
N ALA A 132 -2.29 5.89 -8.19
CA ALA A 132 -2.27 6.17 -6.76
C ALA A 132 -0.94 5.75 -6.07
N ARG A 133 -0.18 4.88 -6.73
CA ARG A 133 1.10 4.35 -6.23
C ARG A 133 2.32 5.06 -6.80
N LEU A 134 2.13 6.02 -7.69
CA LEU A 134 3.22 6.81 -8.21
C LEU A 134 3.93 7.57 -7.10
N VAL A 135 5.25 7.49 -7.09
CA VAL A 135 6.08 8.35 -6.25
C VAL A 135 5.94 9.78 -6.73
N ARG A 136 5.40 10.64 -5.88
CA ARG A 136 5.20 12.07 -6.18
C ARG A 136 6.21 12.96 -5.48
N PHE A 137 6.75 12.48 -4.36
CA PHE A 137 7.70 13.21 -3.53
C PHE A 137 8.85 12.29 -3.16
N ARG A 138 10.08 12.81 -3.25
CA ARG A 138 11.29 12.06 -2.91
C ARG A 138 12.32 12.97 -2.25
N ILE A 139 12.99 12.45 -1.22
CA ILE A 139 14.13 13.12 -0.58
C ILE A 139 15.40 12.39 -1.00
N THR A 140 16.18 13.02 -1.87
CA THR A 140 17.51 12.58 -2.26
C THR A 140 18.56 13.46 -1.58
N ASP A 141 19.82 13.05 -1.59
CA ASP A 141 20.92 13.84 -1.02
C ASP A 141 21.02 15.23 -1.68
N ASP A 142 20.78 15.32 -2.99
CA ASP A 142 20.72 16.61 -3.73
C ASP A 142 19.56 17.50 -3.25
N VAL A 143 18.40 16.91 -2.95
CA VAL A 143 17.24 17.62 -2.39
C VAL A 143 17.59 18.17 -0.99
N ILE A 144 18.23 17.35 -0.15
CA ILE A 144 18.66 17.75 1.20
C ILE A 144 19.62 18.94 1.10
N GLN A 145 20.62 18.85 0.24
CA GLN A 145 21.60 19.93 0.06
C GLN A 145 20.91 21.24 -0.38
N ARG A 146 20.02 21.20 -1.36
CA ARG A 146 19.26 22.38 -1.82
C ARG A 146 18.38 22.98 -0.73
N MET A 147 17.78 22.15 0.12
CA MET A 147 16.99 22.61 1.27
C MET A 147 17.87 23.31 2.31
N GLU A 148 19.06 22.77 2.60
CA GLU A 148 20.04 23.38 3.52
C GLU A 148 20.52 24.74 3.00
N GLU A 149 20.86 24.83 1.72
CA GLU A 149 21.29 26.06 1.08
C GLU A 149 20.20 27.16 1.05
N SER A 150 18.92 26.76 1.09
CA SER A 150 17.80 27.71 1.06
C SER A 150 17.57 28.43 2.39
N GLU A 151 18.03 27.87 3.50
CA GLU A 151 17.80 28.35 4.88
C GLU A 151 16.32 28.61 5.25
N GLN A 152 15.36 28.09 4.45
CA GLN A 152 13.93 28.34 4.63
C GLN A 152 13.27 27.34 5.59
N ILE A 153 13.95 26.26 5.93
CA ILE A 153 13.40 25.17 6.74
C ILE A 153 14.02 25.20 8.14
N PRO A 154 13.19 25.20 9.20
CA PRO A 154 13.69 25.17 10.59
C PRO A 154 14.60 23.95 10.84
N GLY A 155 15.65 24.13 11.65
CA GLY A 155 16.62 23.06 11.94
C GLY A 155 15.99 21.77 12.49
N THR A 156 14.95 21.89 13.31
CA THR A 156 14.21 20.75 13.87
C THR A 156 13.52 19.90 12.79
N ILE A 157 13.03 20.53 11.74
CA ILE A 157 12.42 19.86 10.59
C ILE A 157 13.53 19.33 9.67
N MET A 158 14.61 20.08 9.50
CA MET A 158 15.75 19.68 8.69
C MET A 158 16.40 18.38 9.20
N ASP A 159 16.44 18.17 10.51
CA ASP A 159 16.91 16.90 11.10
C ASP A 159 16.00 15.72 10.73
N LYS A 160 14.68 15.93 10.68
CA LYS A 160 13.74 14.92 10.18
C LYS A 160 13.93 14.66 8.68
N VAL A 161 14.17 15.69 7.89
CA VAL A 161 14.45 15.59 6.44
C VAL A 161 15.68 14.73 6.19
N ARG A 162 16.78 14.96 6.94
CA ARG A 162 17.99 14.12 6.85
C ARG A 162 17.72 12.67 7.24
N ALA A 163 16.95 12.44 8.30
CA ALA A 163 16.55 11.09 8.72
C ALA A 163 15.68 10.37 7.69
N ALA A 164 15.01 11.12 6.80
CA ALA A 164 14.18 10.63 5.73
C ALA A 164 14.90 10.51 4.37
N ALA A 165 16.23 10.64 4.35
CA ALA A 165 17.04 10.49 3.13
C ALA A 165 16.75 9.17 2.41
N GLY A 166 16.58 9.21 1.10
CA GLY A 166 16.25 8.06 0.26
C GLY A 166 14.79 7.59 0.33
N ARG A 167 13.94 8.22 1.14
CA ARG A 167 12.51 7.90 1.21
C ARG A 167 11.70 8.62 0.14
N SER A 168 10.55 8.03 -0.17
CA SER A 168 9.60 8.54 -1.15
C SER A 168 8.15 8.39 -0.67
N TRP A 169 7.27 9.29 -1.13
CA TRP A 169 5.85 9.31 -0.78
C TRP A 169 4.99 9.44 -2.03
N THR A 170 3.81 8.85 -1.97
CA THR A 170 2.83 8.86 -3.05
C THR A 170 1.83 10.00 -2.92
N SER A 171 1.65 10.55 -1.72
CA SER A 171 0.71 11.63 -1.44
C SER A 171 1.32 12.70 -0.54
N GLU A 172 0.81 13.92 -0.67
CA GLU A 172 1.14 15.04 0.19
C GLU A 172 0.78 14.77 1.65
N GLU A 173 -0.37 14.11 1.88
CA GLU A 173 -0.83 13.77 3.21
C GLU A 173 0.13 12.81 3.93
N SER A 174 0.65 11.80 3.22
CA SER A 174 1.63 10.87 3.81
C SER A 174 2.95 11.55 4.15
N LEU A 175 3.39 12.51 3.36
CA LEU A 175 4.57 13.32 3.64
C LEU A 175 4.32 14.26 4.85
N ARG A 176 3.16 14.91 4.89
CA ARG A 176 2.76 15.78 6.00
C ARG A 176 2.75 15.04 7.33
N LEU A 177 2.16 13.85 7.38
CA LEU A 177 2.12 13.01 8.57
C LEU A 177 3.52 12.58 9.03
N GLU A 178 4.42 12.23 8.12
CA GLU A 178 5.80 11.84 8.45
C GLU A 178 6.56 12.96 9.15
N PHE A 179 6.39 14.21 8.71
CA PHE A 179 7.06 15.36 9.32
C PHE A 179 6.30 15.95 10.51
N GLY A 180 5.04 15.55 10.74
CA GLY A 180 4.19 16.07 11.81
C GLY A 180 3.85 17.55 11.60
N LEU A 181 3.49 17.93 10.36
CA LEU A 181 3.16 19.28 9.95
C LEU A 181 1.63 19.42 9.86
N ASP A 182 0.95 19.36 11.00
CA ASP A 182 -0.51 19.31 11.04
C ASP A 182 -1.19 20.68 11.25
N ASP A 183 -0.47 21.66 11.74
CA ASP A 183 -1.00 22.98 12.07
C ASP A 183 -0.99 23.94 10.86
N SER A 184 -1.89 24.90 10.88
CA SER A 184 -1.98 25.96 9.85
C SER A 184 -0.71 26.85 9.79
N GLU A 185 0.03 26.91 10.89
CA GLU A 185 1.32 27.63 10.97
C GLU A 185 2.43 26.91 10.20
N ASP A 186 2.32 25.58 10.06
CA ASP A 186 3.28 24.74 9.33
C ASP A 186 3.05 24.69 7.80
N ALA A 187 1.96 25.30 7.32
CA ALA A 187 1.57 25.22 5.91
C ALA A 187 2.63 25.83 4.98
N GLU A 188 3.34 26.88 5.39
CA GLU A 188 4.40 27.51 4.61
C GLU A 188 5.64 26.59 4.52
N ILE A 189 5.99 25.96 5.65
CA ILE A 189 7.09 24.99 5.71
C ILE A 189 6.77 23.77 4.85
N LEU A 190 5.52 23.26 4.95
CA LEU A 190 5.06 22.13 4.14
C LEU A 190 5.16 22.47 2.65
N ASN A 191 4.65 23.63 2.21
CA ASN A 191 4.72 24.04 0.81
C ASN A 191 6.17 24.16 0.32
N THR A 192 7.07 24.63 1.16
CA THR A 192 8.50 24.71 0.86
C THR A 192 9.09 23.32 0.66
N ILE A 193 8.82 22.38 1.58
CA ILE A 193 9.27 20.98 1.46
C ILE A 193 8.71 20.33 0.20
N LEU A 194 7.39 20.49 -0.06
CA LEU A 194 6.75 19.99 -1.27
C LEU A 194 7.40 20.52 -2.54
N GLY A 195 7.77 21.81 -2.56
CA GLY A 195 8.46 22.43 -3.69
C GLY A 195 9.80 21.77 -4.02
N PHE A 196 10.58 21.43 -3.00
CA PHE A 196 11.89 20.76 -3.16
C PHE A 196 11.79 19.28 -3.46
N THR A 197 10.84 18.59 -2.86
CA THR A 197 10.71 17.12 -2.92
C THR A 197 9.88 16.63 -4.09
N ARG A 198 9.11 17.50 -4.74
CA ARG A 198 8.22 17.14 -5.83
C ARG A 198 8.99 16.49 -6.98
N PHE A 199 8.68 15.22 -7.19
CA PHE A 199 9.16 14.45 -8.32
C PHE A 199 8.09 14.49 -9.40
N SER A 200 8.41 15.04 -10.58
CA SER A 200 7.43 15.23 -11.66
C SER A 200 7.14 13.90 -12.34
N ASN A 201 6.12 13.21 -11.85
CA ASN A 201 5.57 12.02 -12.48
C ASN A 201 4.15 12.29 -12.95
N SER A 202 3.92 12.14 -14.25
CA SER A 202 2.59 12.00 -14.82
C SER A 202 2.29 10.52 -15.03
N PHE A 203 1.07 10.11 -14.78
CA PHE A 203 0.62 8.78 -15.17
C PHE A 203 0.45 8.72 -16.70
N LEU A 204 0.61 7.53 -17.26
CA LEU A 204 0.50 7.29 -18.69
C LEU A 204 -0.90 7.65 -19.20
N SER A 205 -0.94 8.48 -20.25
CA SER A 205 -2.16 8.80 -20.99
C SER A 205 -2.30 7.88 -22.21
N PRO A 206 -3.51 7.66 -22.74
CA PRO A 206 -3.68 6.90 -23.97
C PRO A 206 -2.86 7.51 -25.12
N GLY A 207 -1.98 6.72 -25.70
CA GLY A 207 -1.06 7.15 -26.77
C GLY A 207 0.30 7.65 -26.31
N ASP A 208 0.58 7.68 -25.00
CA ASP A 208 1.93 7.95 -24.51
C ASP A 208 2.88 6.79 -24.86
N GLU A 209 4.09 7.15 -25.29
CA GLU A 209 5.20 6.23 -25.50
C GLU A 209 6.10 6.09 -24.25
N GLY A 210 5.62 6.58 -23.12
CA GLY A 210 6.35 6.56 -21.86
C GLY A 210 6.28 5.22 -21.14
N VAL A 211 7.23 4.99 -20.24
CA VAL A 211 7.30 3.81 -19.38
C VAL A 211 7.39 4.25 -17.93
N LEU A 212 6.62 3.62 -17.05
CA LEU A 212 6.77 3.74 -15.61
C LEU A 212 7.79 2.72 -15.13
N VAL A 213 8.77 3.19 -14.40
CA VAL A 213 9.87 2.34 -13.89
C VAL A 213 9.75 2.22 -12.38
N SER A 214 10.01 1.01 -11.86
CA SER A 214 10.05 0.79 -10.42
C SER A 214 11.17 1.62 -9.77
N ASP A 215 10.89 2.14 -8.59
CA ASP A 215 11.81 2.94 -7.77
C ASP A 215 13.08 2.18 -7.35
N ARG A 216 13.11 0.85 -7.47
CA ARG A 216 14.19 -0.01 -7.01
C ARG A 216 14.91 -0.77 -8.14
N LEU A 217 14.88 -0.22 -9.34
CA LEU A 217 15.66 -0.76 -10.46
C LEU A 217 17.18 -0.44 -10.33
#